data_343c0daf0cbdef435018dcfd587f1451
#
_entry.id   343c0daf0cbdef435018dcfd587f1451
#
_cell.length_a   1.000
_cell.length_b   1.000
_cell.length_c   1.000
_cell.angle_alpha   90.00
_cell.angle_beta   90.00
_cell.angle_gamma   90.00
#
_symmetry.space_group_name_H-M   'P 1'
#
loop_
_entity.id
_entity.type
_entity.pdbx_description
1 polymer ?
#
loop_
_entity_poly.entity_id
_entity_poly.type
_entity_poly.pdbx_seq_one_letter_code
_entity_poly.pdbx_strand_id
1 'polypeptide(L)'
;MRCIECGPAAVTERPERTAQGYKRFRCRACGKQFNERSSTVLNRTQYSSDVIALVVLWPLRCKLALRDLPEMFAVRGMVFSYEAVRDWEAKLTPTLAEGLRHRRRRKRAAAGMWVKSTSRWMGAGATCIVPSTAPAPWWT
;
A
#
# COMPACT_ATOMS: atom_id res chain seq x y z
N MET A 1 -14.52 6.88 -16.13
CA MET A 1 -14.41 5.59 -15.45
C MET A 1 -15.00 4.50 -16.34
N ARG A 2 -14.49 3.27 -16.32
CA ARG A 2 -14.98 2.19 -17.18
C ARG A 2 -15.82 1.22 -16.33
N CYS A 3 -16.86 0.65 -16.92
CA CYS A 3 -17.60 -0.41 -16.25
C CYS A 3 -16.72 -1.67 -16.10
N ILE A 4 -16.82 -2.34 -14.96
CA ILE A 4 -16.00 -3.53 -14.64
C ILE A 4 -16.41 -4.74 -15.48
N GLU A 5 -17.67 -4.80 -15.90
CA GLU A 5 -18.19 -5.96 -16.63
C GLU A 5 -18.33 -5.75 -18.14
N CYS A 6 -18.87 -4.60 -18.55
CA CYS A 6 -19.10 -4.35 -19.98
C CYS A 6 -18.09 -3.40 -20.62
N GLY A 7 -17.04 -2.98 -19.89
CA GLY A 7 -15.96 -2.18 -20.44
C GLY A 7 -16.32 -0.69 -20.65
N PRO A 8 -16.05 -0.12 -21.85
CA PRO A 8 -16.23 1.30 -22.12
C PRO A 8 -17.72 1.63 -22.36
N ALA A 9 -18.52 1.65 -21.31
CA ALA A 9 -19.92 2.04 -21.34
C ALA A 9 -20.11 3.41 -20.65
N ALA A 10 -21.22 4.05 -20.94
CA ALA A 10 -21.61 5.28 -20.26
C ALA A 10 -21.90 4.99 -18.78
N VAL A 11 -21.04 5.52 -17.92
CA VAL A 11 -21.13 5.38 -16.47
C VAL A 11 -21.63 6.70 -15.88
N THR A 12 -22.66 6.62 -15.04
CA THR A 12 -23.21 7.78 -14.33
C THR A 12 -22.78 7.72 -12.87
N GLU A 13 -22.23 8.84 -12.37
CA GLU A 13 -21.94 9.00 -10.95
C GLU A 13 -23.25 9.22 -10.19
N ARG A 14 -23.39 8.57 -9.05
CA ARG A 14 -24.51 8.76 -8.14
C ARG A 14 -24.15 9.77 -7.06
N PRO A 15 -25.10 10.64 -6.62
CA PRO A 15 -24.86 11.59 -5.53
C PRO A 15 -24.59 10.87 -4.20
N GLU A 16 -25.14 9.66 -4.03
CA GLU A 16 -24.96 8.86 -2.83
C GLU A 16 -23.54 8.30 -2.73
N ARG A 17 -22.97 8.40 -1.56
CA ARG A 17 -21.68 7.76 -1.22
C ARG A 17 -21.89 6.50 -0.39
N THR A 18 -20.88 5.64 -0.37
CA THR A 18 -20.86 4.49 0.56
C THR A 18 -20.66 4.99 1.98
N ALA A 19 -20.96 4.16 2.99
CA ALA A 19 -20.69 4.47 4.41
C ALA A 19 -19.22 4.87 4.69
N GLN A 20 -18.31 4.48 3.81
CA GLN A 20 -16.88 4.78 3.88
C GLN A 20 -16.46 5.98 3.03
N GLY A 21 -17.42 6.74 2.47
CA GLY A 21 -17.17 7.95 1.67
C GLY A 21 -16.84 7.74 0.20
N TYR A 22 -16.79 6.49 -0.32
CA TYR A 22 -16.49 6.23 -1.73
C TYR A 22 -17.64 6.58 -2.64
N LYS A 23 -17.33 7.07 -3.83
CA LYS A 23 -18.30 7.39 -4.88
C LYS A 23 -18.94 6.12 -5.43
N ARG A 24 -20.25 6.20 -5.69
CA ARG A 24 -21.01 5.13 -6.35
C ARG A 24 -21.24 5.46 -7.81
N PHE A 25 -21.14 4.45 -8.64
CA PHE A 25 -21.33 4.54 -10.08
C PHE A 25 -22.37 3.52 -10.54
N ARG A 26 -23.14 3.89 -11.57
CA ARG A 26 -24.05 2.97 -12.24
C ARG A 26 -23.73 2.93 -13.73
N CYS A 27 -23.62 1.73 -14.27
CA CYS A 27 -23.49 1.54 -15.70
C CYS A 27 -24.88 1.66 -16.37
N ARG A 28 -24.97 2.43 -17.44
CA ARG A 28 -26.22 2.56 -18.21
C ARG A 28 -26.50 1.35 -19.09
N ALA A 29 -25.47 0.63 -19.52
CA ALA A 29 -25.62 -0.52 -20.40
C ALA A 29 -26.04 -1.80 -19.64
N CYS A 30 -25.33 -2.17 -18.57
CA CYS A 30 -25.63 -3.38 -17.80
C CYS A 30 -26.44 -3.14 -16.51
N GLY A 31 -26.71 -1.89 -16.14
CA GLY A 31 -27.48 -1.52 -14.94
C GLY A 31 -26.77 -1.76 -13.61
N LYS A 32 -25.59 -2.39 -13.60
CA LYS A 32 -24.87 -2.73 -12.37
C LYS A 32 -24.31 -1.48 -11.68
N GLN A 33 -24.32 -1.55 -10.35
CA GLN A 33 -23.75 -0.53 -9.49
C GLN A 33 -22.39 -1.02 -8.99
N PHE A 34 -21.41 -0.10 -8.96
CA PHE A 34 -20.07 -0.36 -8.46
C PHE A 34 -19.50 0.92 -7.82
N ASN A 35 -18.44 0.79 -7.08
CA ASN A 35 -17.73 1.89 -6.44
C ASN A 35 -16.25 1.88 -6.86
N GLU A 36 -15.48 2.86 -6.41
CA GLU A 36 -14.05 2.96 -6.70
C GLU A 36 -13.25 1.72 -6.25
N ARG A 37 -13.75 0.98 -5.27
CA ARG A 37 -13.11 -0.23 -4.72
C ARG A 37 -13.52 -1.52 -5.42
N SER A 38 -14.56 -1.51 -6.24
CA SER A 38 -15.13 -2.73 -6.81
C SER A 38 -14.15 -3.53 -7.68
N SER A 39 -13.12 -2.87 -8.22
CA SER A 39 -12.02 -3.49 -8.98
C SER A 39 -10.79 -3.82 -8.12
N THR A 40 -10.79 -3.49 -6.84
CA THR A 40 -9.62 -3.66 -5.97
C THR A 40 -9.74 -4.91 -5.10
N VAL A 41 -8.61 -5.37 -4.59
CA VAL A 41 -8.48 -6.52 -3.68
C VAL A 41 -9.26 -6.32 -2.37
N LEU A 42 -9.49 -5.06 -1.98
CA LEU A 42 -10.21 -4.67 -0.76
C LEU A 42 -11.70 -4.44 -1.00
N ASN A 43 -12.26 -4.93 -2.10
CA ASN A 43 -13.70 -4.87 -2.32
C ASN A 43 -14.45 -5.63 -1.20
N ARG A 44 -15.61 -5.11 -0.79
CA ARG A 44 -16.47 -5.67 0.27
C ARG A 44 -15.88 -5.72 1.68
N THR A 45 -14.85 -4.93 1.97
CA THR A 45 -14.33 -4.83 3.32
C THR A 45 -15.08 -3.74 4.12
N GLN A 46 -15.23 -3.96 5.41
CA GLN A 46 -15.97 -3.08 6.32
C GLN A 46 -15.29 -1.72 6.51
N TYR A 47 -13.96 -1.68 6.54
CA TYR A 47 -13.18 -0.47 6.77
C TYR A 47 -12.66 0.15 5.47
N SER A 48 -12.27 1.41 5.53
CA SER A 48 -11.67 2.11 4.39
C SER A 48 -10.32 1.49 4.01
N SER A 49 -9.94 1.63 2.74
CA SER A 49 -8.67 1.07 2.23
C SER A 49 -7.45 1.60 2.97
N ASP A 50 -7.50 2.87 3.41
CA ASP A 50 -6.40 3.52 4.11
C ASP A 50 -6.19 2.93 5.50
N VAL A 51 -7.28 2.67 6.23
CA VAL A 51 -7.23 2.02 7.55
C VAL A 51 -6.67 0.61 7.41
N ILE A 52 -7.16 -0.18 6.44
CA ILE A 52 -6.68 -1.54 6.23
C ILE A 52 -5.20 -1.56 5.84
N ALA A 53 -4.79 -0.66 4.96
CA ALA A 53 -3.38 -0.53 4.58
C ALA A 53 -2.50 -0.18 5.79
N LEU A 54 -2.96 0.72 6.66
CA LEU A 54 -2.26 1.09 7.89
C LEU A 54 -2.12 -0.11 8.83
N VAL A 55 -3.23 -0.85 9.06
CA VAL A 55 -3.25 -2.04 9.92
C VAL A 55 -2.27 -3.11 9.42
N VAL A 56 -2.17 -3.31 8.11
CA VAL A 56 -1.26 -4.31 7.51
C VAL A 56 0.20 -3.82 7.51
N LEU A 57 0.45 -2.53 7.33
CA LEU A 57 1.82 -1.99 7.30
C LEU A 57 2.47 -1.92 8.69
N TRP A 58 1.70 -1.73 9.74
CA TRP A 58 2.24 -1.58 11.10
C TRP A 58 2.99 -2.81 11.60
N PRO A 59 2.44 -4.04 11.56
CA PRO A 59 3.18 -5.23 12.00
C PRO A 59 4.44 -5.46 11.17
N LEU A 60 4.38 -5.20 9.86
CA LEU A 60 5.54 -5.33 8.99
C LEU A 60 6.67 -4.35 9.33
N ARG A 61 6.32 -3.17 9.84
CA ARG A 61 7.30 -2.14 10.19
C ARG A 61 7.79 -2.23 11.63
N CYS A 62 6.88 -2.52 12.57
CA CYS A 62 7.14 -2.50 14.00
C CYS A 62 7.32 -3.89 14.61
N LYS A 63 7.26 -4.96 13.81
CA LYS A 63 7.32 -6.37 14.25
C LYS A 63 6.29 -6.70 15.35
N LEU A 64 5.10 -6.10 15.25
CA LEU A 64 4.00 -6.34 16.17
C LEU A 64 3.35 -7.69 15.86
N ALA A 65 2.83 -8.36 16.90
CA ALA A 65 2.00 -9.52 16.69
C ALA A 65 0.63 -9.11 16.11
N LEU A 66 0.08 -9.95 15.21
CA LEU A 66 -1.22 -9.67 14.61
C LEU A 66 -2.35 -9.62 15.65
N ARG A 67 -2.14 -10.22 16.82
CA ARG A 67 -3.10 -10.23 17.92
C ARG A 67 -3.19 -8.89 18.65
N ASP A 68 -2.09 -8.15 18.70
CA ASP A 68 -2.02 -6.87 19.42
C ASP A 68 -2.76 -5.75 18.64
N LEU A 69 -2.90 -5.92 17.31
CA LEU A 69 -3.53 -4.92 16.46
C LEU A 69 -4.99 -4.63 16.79
N PRO A 70 -5.88 -5.65 16.96
CA PRO A 70 -7.27 -5.39 17.37
C PRO A 70 -7.37 -4.58 18.65
N GLU A 71 -6.53 -4.88 19.65
CA GLU A 71 -6.51 -4.16 20.92
C GLU A 71 -6.08 -2.70 20.75
N MET A 72 -5.01 -2.47 19.98
CA MET A 72 -4.53 -1.11 19.71
C MET A 72 -5.54 -0.26 18.95
N PHE A 73 -6.29 -0.84 18.03
CA PHE A 73 -7.28 -0.13 17.23
C PHE A 73 -8.63 -0.02 17.94
N ALA A 74 -8.95 -0.91 18.88
CA ALA A 74 -10.15 -0.83 19.74
C ALA A 74 -10.19 0.49 20.53
N VAL A 75 -9.06 0.98 21.01
CA VAL A 75 -8.92 2.28 21.69
C VAL A 75 -9.40 3.44 20.80
N ARG A 76 -9.35 3.28 19.48
CA ARG A 76 -9.83 4.26 18.49
C ARG A 76 -11.25 3.96 17.96
N GLY A 77 -11.97 3.07 18.64
CA GLY A 77 -13.33 2.68 18.26
C GLY A 77 -13.42 1.79 17.02
N MET A 78 -12.29 1.20 16.58
CA MET A 78 -12.28 0.27 15.45
C MET A 78 -12.21 -1.16 15.97
N VAL A 79 -13.30 -1.91 15.78
CA VAL A 79 -13.41 -3.29 16.26
C VAL A 79 -13.32 -4.26 15.08
N PHE A 80 -12.26 -5.04 15.04
CA PHE A 80 -12.07 -6.12 14.08
C PHE A 80 -11.35 -7.31 14.73
N SER A 81 -11.57 -8.49 14.17
CA SER A 81 -10.92 -9.70 14.68
C SER A 81 -9.50 -9.84 14.14
N TYR A 82 -8.68 -10.59 14.86
CA TYR A 82 -7.35 -10.98 14.40
C TYR A 82 -7.38 -11.75 13.06
N GLU A 83 -8.44 -12.53 12.82
CA GLU A 83 -8.63 -13.26 11.55
C GLU A 83 -8.85 -12.29 10.37
N ALA A 84 -9.62 -11.22 10.60
CA ALA A 84 -9.80 -10.18 9.59
C ALA A 84 -8.46 -9.52 9.22
N VAL A 85 -7.59 -9.26 10.18
CA VAL A 85 -6.25 -8.71 9.93
C VAL A 85 -5.41 -9.67 9.10
N ARG A 86 -5.44 -10.96 9.43
CA ARG A 86 -4.74 -12.01 8.68
C ARG A 86 -5.22 -12.09 7.23
N ASP A 87 -6.53 -12.01 7.01
CA ASP A 87 -7.11 -12.00 5.67
C ASP A 87 -6.70 -10.75 4.87
N TRP A 88 -6.66 -9.59 5.51
CA TRP A 88 -6.20 -8.36 4.88
C TRP A 88 -4.72 -8.41 4.54
N GLU A 89 -3.90 -8.95 5.43
CA GLU A 89 -2.48 -9.16 5.18
C GLU A 89 -2.27 -10.07 3.97
N ALA A 90 -2.93 -11.21 3.92
CA ALA A 90 -2.83 -12.15 2.81
C ALA A 90 -3.21 -11.51 1.46
N LYS A 91 -4.24 -10.66 1.45
CA LYS A 91 -4.71 -9.96 0.24
C LYS A 91 -3.81 -8.80 -0.17
N LEU A 92 -3.27 -8.04 0.78
CA LEU A 92 -2.50 -6.82 0.48
C LEU A 92 -1.00 -7.07 0.31
N THR A 93 -0.44 -8.08 0.95
CA THR A 93 1.01 -8.37 0.88
C THR A 93 1.53 -8.47 -0.55
N PRO A 94 0.89 -9.20 -1.48
CA PRO A 94 1.39 -9.28 -2.85
C PRO A 94 1.41 -7.92 -3.56
N THR A 95 0.33 -7.14 -3.43
CA THR A 95 0.23 -5.79 -4.05
C THR A 95 1.22 -4.79 -3.46
N LEU A 96 1.42 -4.84 -2.15
CA LEU A 96 2.43 -4.01 -1.47
C LEU A 96 3.85 -4.42 -1.86
N ALA A 97 4.12 -5.71 -1.95
CA ALA A 97 5.42 -6.24 -2.37
C ALA A 97 5.78 -5.79 -3.80
N GLU A 98 4.83 -5.85 -4.72
CA GLU A 98 5.01 -5.35 -6.09
C GLU A 98 5.26 -3.85 -6.13
N GLY A 99 4.45 -3.08 -5.41
CA GLY A 99 4.62 -1.63 -5.30
C GLY A 99 5.99 -1.24 -4.75
N LEU A 100 6.48 -1.94 -3.74
CA LEU A 100 7.81 -1.73 -3.16
C LEU A 100 8.93 -2.14 -4.12
N ARG A 101 8.77 -3.26 -4.84
CA ARG A 101 9.73 -3.70 -5.87
C ARG A 101 9.84 -2.67 -7.00
N HIS A 102 8.70 -2.14 -7.46
CA HIS A 102 8.66 -1.08 -8.48
C HIS A 102 9.36 0.20 -8.01
N ARG A 103 9.08 0.65 -6.78
CA ARG A 103 9.76 1.82 -6.20
C ARG A 103 11.27 1.61 -6.05
N ARG A 104 11.69 0.42 -5.63
CA ARG A 104 13.12 0.07 -5.52
C ARG A 104 13.80 0.03 -6.89
N ARG A 105 13.15 -0.53 -7.91
CA ARG A 105 13.67 -0.53 -9.29
C ARG A 105 13.84 0.89 -9.82
N ARG A 106 12.85 1.75 -9.62
CA ARG A 106 12.93 3.17 -10.05
C ARG A 106 14.05 3.93 -9.32
N LYS A 107 14.20 3.72 -8.01
CA LYS A 107 15.32 4.32 -7.25
C LYS A 107 16.67 3.78 -7.70
N ARG A 108 16.78 2.49 -8.01
CA ARG A 108 18.01 1.89 -8.55
C ARG A 108 18.32 2.40 -9.96
N ALA A 109 17.33 2.55 -10.81
CA ALA A 109 17.49 3.12 -12.14
C ALA A 109 17.90 4.61 -12.08
N ALA A 110 17.33 5.36 -11.15
CA ALA A 110 17.71 6.75 -10.90
C ALA A 110 19.08 6.89 -10.21
N ALA A 111 19.45 5.93 -9.35
CA ALA A 111 20.76 5.83 -8.70
C ALA A 111 21.79 5.05 -9.53
N GLY A 112 21.40 4.54 -10.69
CA GLY A 112 22.16 3.62 -11.52
C GLY A 112 23.42 4.20 -12.18
N MET A 113 23.87 5.36 -11.74
CA MET A 113 25.15 5.93 -12.16
C MET A 113 26.24 5.88 -11.07
N TRP A 114 25.95 5.34 -9.90
CA TRP A 114 26.94 5.23 -8.84
C TRP A 114 26.73 3.99 -7.98
N VAL A 115 27.36 2.92 -8.31
CA VAL A 115 28.17 2.02 -7.48
C VAL A 115 28.63 0.87 -8.35
N LYS A 116 29.76 1.00 -8.99
CA LYS A 116 30.64 -0.15 -9.19
C LYS A 116 31.22 -0.49 -7.82
N SER A 117 30.53 -1.28 -7.03
CA SER A 117 31.09 -1.92 -5.86
C SER A 117 32.01 -3.04 -6.36
N THR A 118 33.23 -2.69 -6.64
CA THR A 118 34.32 -3.65 -6.74
C THR A 118 34.74 -4.02 -5.33
N SER A 119 34.02 -4.95 -4.71
CA SER A 119 34.51 -5.68 -3.56
C SER A 119 35.59 -6.68 -4.04
N ARG A 120 36.76 -6.16 -4.36
CA ARG A 120 37.97 -6.96 -4.51
C ARG A 120 38.66 -6.95 -3.16
N TRP A 121 38.40 -7.97 -2.40
CA TRP A 121 39.19 -8.31 -1.22
C TRP A 121 40.55 -8.81 -1.71
N MET A 122 41.51 -7.91 -1.79
CA MET A 122 42.94 -8.22 -1.70
C MET A 122 43.69 -6.92 -1.36
N GLY A 123 44.38 -6.95 -0.30
CA GLY A 123 45.22 -6.00 0.40
C GLY A 123 45.77 -4.81 -0.37
N ALA A 124 45.89 -3.77 0.40
CA ALA A 124 46.61 -2.50 0.21
C ALA A 124 45.71 -1.28 -0.11
N GLY A 125 45.63 -0.41 0.92
CA GLY A 125 45.56 1.04 0.80
C GLY A 125 44.50 1.62 -0.15
N ALA A 126 43.25 1.69 0.26
CA ALA A 126 42.27 2.51 -0.43
C ALA A 126 41.68 3.52 0.54
N THR A 127 42.03 4.78 0.33
CA THR A 127 41.48 5.96 0.96
C THR A 127 39.96 6.04 0.63
N CYS A 128 39.12 5.82 1.62
CA CYS A 128 37.69 6.05 1.49
C CYS A 128 37.41 7.55 1.47
N ILE A 129 37.16 8.10 0.28
CA ILE A 129 36.56 9.42 0.15
C ILE A 129 35.06 9.22 0.33
N VAL A 130 34.55 9.54 1.50
CA VAL A 130 33.12 9.62 1.79
C VAL A 130 32.63 10.97 1.30
N PRO A 131 31.74 11.09 0.32
CA PRO A 131 31.13 12.38 0.02
C PRO A 131 30.20 12.76 1.16
N SER A 132 30.58 13.80 1.88
CA SER A 132 29.82 14.46 2.93
C SER A 132 28.67 15.26 2.32
N THR A 133 27.51 14.61 2.13
CA THR A 133 26.22 15.30 2.00
C THR A 133 25.11 14.37 2.52
N ALA A 134 25.11 14.15 3.82
CA ALA A 134 23.95 13.65 4.52
C ALA A 134 23.12 14.88 4.97
N PRO A 135 21.82 14.98 4.57
CA PRO A 135 20.94 15.96 5.18
C PRO A 135 20.74 15.58 6.65
N ALA A 136 20.79 16.60 7.52
CA ALA A 136 20.66 16.48 8.96
C ALA A 136 19.38 15.76 9.39
N PRO A 137 19.41 14.98 10.49
CA PRO A 137 18.24 14.29 11.00
C PRO A 137 17.23 15.27 11.59
N TRP A 138 15.95 15.00 11.35
CA TRP A 138 14.78 15.81 11.70
C TRP A 138 14.39 15.78 13.18
N TRP A 139 15.32 15.62 14.09
CA TRP A 139 14.99 15.51 15.51
C TRP A 139 16.03 16.23 16.36
N THR A 140 15.71 17.46 16.58
CA THR A 140 16.04 18.27 17.76
C THR A 140 14.78 18.96 18.20
#